data_8211d401140d5c2be63b5247ffb90a6a
#
_entry.id   8211d401140d5c2be63b5247ffb90a6a
#
_cell.length_a   1.000
_cell.length_b   1.000
_cell.length_c   1.000
_cell.angle_alpha   90.00
_cell.angle_beta   90.00
_cell.angle_gamma   90.00
#
_symmetry.space_group_name_H-M   'P 1'
#
loop_
_entity.id
_entity.type
_entity.pdbx_description
1 polymer ?
#
loop_
_entity_poly.entity_id
_entity_poly.type
_entity_poly.pdbx_seq_one_letter_code
_entity_poly.pdbx_strand_id
1 'polypeptide(L)'
;MTKATDGSGDLIPIANCWIKIPGGEGDSKIILNNLPDISDSKSAAYSDEPIIGRSMPLKTYSHSENRVISTKLHFFIIKKSDAALNLRYLRRIESALYPQESDLFAPYKPPVVCELQCGALLATSGTNPAPVCAILLSYNVTFPTDVAWDKETYCPYKFDVDCQWHVVYATNDLPWNSDIITKGR
;
A
#
# COMPACT_ATOMS: atom_id res chain seq x y z
N MET A 1 16.07 -11.18 -6.83
CA MET A 1 15.73 -9.74 -6.72
C MET A 1 17.01 -8.91 -6.78
N THR A 2 17.08 -8.02 -7.75
CA THR A 2 18.26 -7.15 -7.91
C THR A 2 18.06 -5.92 -7.02
N LYS A 3 18.94 -5.71 -6.04
CA LYS A 3 18.95 -4.48 -5.24
C LYS A 3 19.42 -3.32 -6.12
N ALA A 4 18.75 -2.19 -6.04
CA ALA A 4 19.28 -0.96 -6.58
C ALA A 4 20.43 -0.47 -5.67
N THR A 5 21.67 -0.60 -6.12
CA THR A 5 22.86 -0.09 -5.43
C THR A 5 23.70 0.71 -6.42
N ASP A 6 24.36 1.74 -5.93
CA ASP A 6 25.25 2.59 -6.72
C ASP A 6 26.69 2.05 -6.85
N GLY A 7 26.93 0.85 -6.31
CA GLY A 7 28.27 0.25 -6.25
C GLY A 7 29.09 0.69 -5.04
N SER A 8 28.65 1.68 -4.27
CA SER A 8 29.29 2.11 -3.02
C SER A 8 28.87 1.28 -1.80
N GLY A 9 27.91 0.38 -1.99
CA GLY A 9 27.26 -0.38 -0.93
C GLY A 9 26.07 0.31 -0.32
N ASP A 10 25.65 1.46 -0.84
CA ASP A 10 24.46 2.18 -0.42
C ASP A 10 23.20 1.72 -1.16
N LEU A 11 22.05 1.82 -0.50
CA LEU A 11 20.75 1.62 -1.14
C LEU A 11 20.36 2.90 -1.89
N ILE A 12 20.00 2.76 -3.17
CA ILE A 12 19.48 3.87 -3.97
C ILE A 12 17.97 3.90 -3.82
N PRO A 13 17.38 5.01 -3.33
CA PRO A 13 15.94 5.15 -3.24
C PRO A 13 15.32 5.20 -4.65
N ILE A 14 14.19 4.53 -4.82
CA ILE A 14 13.43 4.56 -6.07
C ILE A 14 12.49 5.78 -6.01
N ALA A 15 12.83 6.84 -6.71
CA ALA A 15 12.17 8.14 -6.60
C ALA A 15 10.64 8.09 -6.82
N ASN A 16 10.17 7.22 -7.71
CA ASN A 16 8.76 7.07 -8.06
C ASN A 16 8.07 5.90 -7.33
N CYS A 17 8.69 5.36 -6.28
CA CYS A 17 8.09 4.28 -5.48
C CYS A 17 8.12 4.67 -4.02
N TRP A 18 6.97 5.13 -3.53
CA TRP A 18 6.84 5.66 -2.17
C TRP A 18 5.43 5.48 -1.62
N ILE A 19 5.36 5.49 -0.31
CA ILE A 19 4.10 5.50 0.46
C ILE A 19 4.12 6.75 1.33
N LYS A 20 3.09 7.58 1.24
CA LYS A 20 2.92 8.75 2.10
C LYS A 20 1.81 8.48 3.10
N ILE A 21 2.17 8.54 4.36
CA ILE A 21 1.27 8.36 5.50
C ILE A 21 1.19 9.70 6.23
N PRO A 22 0.05 10.42 6.18
CA PRO A 22 -0.11 11.68 6.88
C PRO A 22 0.02 11.50 8.40
N GLY A 23 0.44 12.56 9.07
CA GLY A 23 0.59 12.58 10.53
C GLY A 23 2.00 12.17 11.01
N GLY A 24 2.39 12.69 12.16
CA GLY A 24 3.71 12.50 12.79
C GLY A 24 4.73 13.56 12.40
N GLU A 25 5.77 13.68 13.21
CA GLU A 25 6.89 14.59 12.98
C GLU A 25 7.79 14.09 11.85
N GLY A 26 8.21 14.99 10.97
CA GLY A 26 9.15 14.73 9.89
C GLY A 26 8.52 14.39 8.54
N ASP A 27 9.34 13.90 7.62
CA ASP A 27 8.93 13.57 6.26
C ASP A 27 7.88 12.45 6.25
N SER A 28 6.72 12.75 5.69
CA SER A 28 5.58 11.83 5.65
C SER A 28 5.73 10.71 4.62
N LYS A 29 6.80 10.74 3.81
CA LYS A 29 7.05 9.77 2.75
C LYS A 29 8.00 8.66 3.21
N ILE A 30 7.58 7.42 2.94
CA ILE A 30 8.42 6.23 2.99
C ILE A 30 8.90 5.97 1.57
N ILE A 31 10.16 6.26 1.30
CA ILE A 31 10.77 6.01 -0.02
C ILE A 31 11.32 4.59 -0.02
N LEU A 32 10.89 3.79 -0.97
CA LEU A 32 11.30 2.40 -1.07
C LEU A 32 12.64 2.28 -1.81
N ASN A 33 13.52 1.47 -1.29
CA ASN A 33 14.83 1.16 -1.89
C ASN A 33 14.79 -0.12 -2.76
N ASN A 34 13.62 -0.76 -2.82
CA ASN A 34 13.36 -1.93 -3.65
C ASN A 34 11.92 -1.86 -4.16
N LEU A 35 11.68 -2.43 -5.32
CA LEU A 35 10.31 -2.54 -5.83
C LEU A 35 9.52 -3.49 -4.93
N PRO A 36 8.32 -3.09 -4.47
CA PRO A 36 7.43 -3.98 -3.73
C PRO A 36 6.81 -5.01 -4.69
N ASP A 37 6.45 -6.17 -4.16
CA ASP A 37 5.54 -7.06 -4.87
C ASP A 37 4.13 -6.48 -4.77
N ILE A 38 3.46 -6.29 -5.89
CA ILE A 38 2.15 -5.66 -5.95
C ILE A 38 1.14 -6.64 -6.54
N SER A 39 0.05 -6.86 -5.82
CA SER A 39 -1.14 -7.55 -6.32
C SER A 39 -2.33 -6.60 -6.25
N ASP A 40 -3.07 -6.49 -7.33
CA ASP A 40 -4.20 -5.59 -7.49
C ASP A 40 -5.43 -6.39 -7.90
N SER A 41 -6.50 -6.29 -7.13
CA SER A 41 -7.71 -7.05 -7.34
C SER A 41 -8.95 -6.17 -7.20
N LYS A 42 -9.94 -6.46 -8.04
CA LYS A 42 -11.27 -5.88 -7.98
C LYS A 42 -12.29 -6.91 -8.40
N SER A 43 -13.40 -7.01 -7.68
CA SER A 43 -14.49 -7.93 -7.97
C SER A 43 -15.80 -7.18 -8.16
N ALA A 44 -16.78 -7.86 -8.77
CA ALA A 44 -18.14 -7.40 -8.87
C ALA A 44 -19.07 -8.46 -8.31
N ALA A 45 -20.06 -8.03 -7.54
CA ALA A 45 -21.06 -8.90 -6.96
C ALA A 45 -22.28 -9.00 -7.91
N TYR A 46 -22.72 -10.25 -8.13
CA TYR A 46 -23.91 -10.58 -8.91
C TYR A 46 -24.82 -11.45 -8.06
N SER A 47 -26.12 -11.23 -8.15
CA SER A 47 -27.14 -12.11 -7.62
C SER A 47 -27.68 -13.03 -8.72
N ASP A 48 -28.04 -14.24 -8.33
CA ASP A 48 -28.66 -15.25 -9.21
C ASP A 48 -30.19 -15.21 -9.05
N GLU A 49 -30.88 -14.93 -10.15
CA GLU A 49 -32.34 -14.96 -10.19
C GLU A 49 -32.81 -16.23 -10.94
N PRO A 50 -33.30 -17.25 -10.20
CA PRO A 50 -33.82 -18.44 -10.84
C PRO A 50 -35.14 -18.15 -11.55
N ILE A 51 -35.19 -18.47 -12.84
CA ILE A 51 -36.43 -18.34 -13.64
C ILE A 51 -36.91 -19.76 -13.97
N ILE A 52 -38.22 -20.02 -13.68
CA ILE A 52 -38.81 -21.30 -13.97
C ILE A 52 -38.78 -21.58 -15.48
N GLY A 53 -38.27 -22.76 -15.86
CA GLY A 53 -38.12 -23.17 -17.25
C GLY A 53 -36.80 -22.78 -17.93
N ARG A 54 -35.90 -22.07 -17.22
CA ARG A 54 -34.54 -21.83 -17.70
C ARG A 54 -33.56 -22.83 -17.11
N SER A 55 -32.60 -23.26 -17.92
CA SER A 55 -31.54 -24.18 -17.48
C SER A 55 -30.46 -23.48 -16.62
N MET A 56 -30.38 -22.14 -16.66
CA MET A 56 -29.42 -21.33 -15.90
C MET A 56 -30.12 -20.09 -15.33
N PRO A 57 -29.73 -19.66 -14.10
CA PRO A 57 -30.25 -18.44 -13.51
C PRO A 57 -29.82 -17.20 -14.30
N LEU A 58 -30.60 -16.14 -14.20
CA LEU A 58 -30.21 -14.82 -14.67
C LEU A 58 -29.24 -14.18 -13.68
N LYS A 59 -28.13 -13.63 -14.18
CA LYS A 59 -27.17 -12.88 -13.37
C LYS A 59 -27.55 -11.40 -13.35
N THR A 60 -27.92 -10.88 -12.19
CA THR A 60 -28.21 -9.46 -11.99
C THR A 60 -27.06 -8.80 -11.26
N TYR A 61 -26.48 -7.75 -11.84
CA TYR A 61 -25.41 -6.97 -11.22
C TYR A 61 -25.94 -6.25 -9.97
N SER A 62 -25.23 -6.41 -8.85
CA SER A 62 -25.53 -5.75 -7.59
C SER A 62 -24.64 -4.52 -7.39
N HIS A 63 -23.33 -4.73 -7.26
CA HIS A 63 -22.36 -3.65 -7.05
C HIS A 63 -20.96 -4.12 -7.44
N SER A 64 -20.04 -3.16 -7.56
CA SER A 64 -18.61 -3.45 -7.65
C SER A 64 -17.98 -3.30 -6.27
N GLU A 65 -17.19 -4.28 -5.88
CA GLU A 65 -16.39 -4.23 -4.67
C GLU A 65 -15.30 -3.15 -4.76
N ASN A 66 -14.80 -2.70 -3.62
CA ASN A 66 -13.68 -1.80 -3.60
C ASN A 66 -12.42 -2.48 -4.18
N ARG A 67 -11.56 -1.68 -4.82
CA ARG A 67 -10.26 -2.14 -5.30
C ARG A 67 -9.36 -2.42 -4.11
N VAL A 68 -8.80 -3.62 -4.07
CA VAL A 68 -7.88 -4.07 -3.03
C VAL A 68 -6.49 -4.18 -3.63
N ILE A 69 -5.53 -3.53 -3.01
CA ILE A 69 -4.12 -3.59 -3.39
C ILE A 69 -3.37 -4.28 -2.24
N SER A 70 -2.67 -5.36 -2.54
CA SER A 70 -1.75 -5.99 -1.60
C SER A 70 -0.32 -5.65 -2.01
N THR A 71 0.47 -5.16 -1.08
CA THR A 71 1.87 -4.82 -1.31
C THR A 71 2.76 -5.55 -0.33
N LYS A 72 3.83 -6.17 -0.82
CA LYS A 72 4.89 -6.73 0.01
C LYS A 72 6.12 -5.84 -0.08
N LEU A 73 6.41 -5.18 1.00
CA LEU A 73 7.53 -4.24 1.11
C LEU A 73 8.77 -4.98 1.62
N HIS A 74 9.89 -4.81 0.95
CA HIS A 74 11.15 -5.45 1.31
C HIS A 74 12.10 -4.42 1.91
N PHE A 75 12.43 -4.56 3.16
CA PHE A 75 13.38 -3.72 3.87
C PHE A 75 14.73 -4.42 4.01
N PHE A 76 15.79 -3.72 3.62
CA PHE A 76 17.17 -4.21 3.72
C PHE A 76 17.99 -3.24 4.56
N ILE A 77 18.91 -3.78 5.34
CA ILE A 77 19.85 -3.02 6.16
C ILE A 77 21.25 -3.30 5.61
N ILE A 78 21.92 -2.28 5.11
CA ILE A 78 23.31 -2.32 4.66
C ILE A 78 24.18 -1.58 5.67
N LYS A 79 23.75 -0.41 6.11
CA LYS A 79 24.44 0.40 7.12
C LYS A 79 23.64 0.42 8.41
N LYS A 80 24.30 0.68 9.52
CA LYS A 80 23.66 0.80 10.85
C LYS A 80 22.60 1.91 10.88
N SER A 81 22.78 2.99 10.13
CA SER A 81 21.80 4.06 9.95
C SER A 81 20.47 3.57 9.34
N ASP A 82 20.54 2.59 8.43
CA ASP A 82 19.37 2.08 7.73
C ASP A 82 18.44 1.31 8.67
N ALA A 83 18.99 0.66 9.70
CA ALA A 83 18.21 -0.03 10.71
C ALA A 83 17.23 0.91 11.42
N ALA A 84 17.74 2.05 11.91
CA ALA A 84 16.92 3.04 12.59
C ALA A 84 15.85 3.65 11.66
N LEU A 85 16.20 3.90 10.40
CA LEU A 85 15.28 4.42 9.39
C LEU A 85 14.17 3.40 9.07
N ASN A 86 14.54 2.15 8.81
CA ASN A 86 13.59 1.08 8.48
C ASN A 86 12.63 0.78 9.64
N LEU A 87 13.11 0.78 10.88
CA LEU A 87 12.25 0.64 12.07
C LEU A 87 11.30 1.84 12.23
N ARG A 88 11.75 3.05 11.91
CA ARG A 88 10.88 4.23 11.90
C ARG A 88 9.79 4.11 10.82
N TYR A 89 10.15 3.61 9.64
CA TYR A 89 9.17 3.35 8.56
C TYR A 89 8.16 2.29 8.97
N LEU A 90 8.61 1.20 9.59
CA LEU A 90 7.73 0.15 10.11
C LEU A 90 6.73 0.73 11.11
N ARG A 91 7.20 1.45 12.13
CA ARG A 91 6.31 2.08 13.13
C ARG A 91 5.31 3.05 12.50
N ARG A 92 5.71 3.71 11.41
CA ARG A 92 4.81 4.59 10.69
C ARG A 92 3.72 3.83 9.95
N ILE A 93 4.05 2.70 9.34
CA ILE A 93 3.05 1.80 8.74
C ILE A 93 2.10 1.30 9.82
N GLU A 94 2.61 0.87 10.95
CA GLU A 94 1.81 0.44 12.10
C GLU A 94 0.84 1.55 12.55
N SER A 95 1.33 2.77 12.68
CA SER A 95 0.51 3.92 13.13
C SER A 95 -0.65 4.25 12.18
N ALA A 96 -0.57 3.89 10.91
CA ALA A 96 -1.62 4.14 9.94
C ALA A 96 -2.91 3.33 10.19
N LEU A 97 -2.85 2.27 11.00
CA LEU A 97 -4.01 1.47 11.38
C LEU A 97 -4.72 1.98 12.64
N TYR A 98 -4.02 2.76 13.46
CA TYR A 98 -4.59 3.21 14.72
C TYR A 98 -5.38 4.51 14.54
N PRO A 99 -6.49 4.66 15.25
CA PRO A 99 -7.18 5.93 15.33
C PRO A 99 -6.27 6.98 15.95
N GLN A 100 -6.33 8.19 15.45
CA GLN A 100 -5.56 9.30 16.01
C GLN A 100 -6.33 9.94 17.15
N GLU A 101 -5.58 10.39 18.17
CA GLU A 101 -6.12 11.21 19.24
C GLU A 101 -6.61 12.55 18.67
N SER A 102 -7.76 13.00 19.12
CA SER A 102 -8.38 14.24 18.69
C SER A 102 -8.77 15.07 19.91
N ASP A 103 -9.17 16.32 19.65
CA ASP A 103 -9.59 17.26 20.68
C ASP A 103 -10.80 16.77 21.52
N LEU A 104 -11.05 17.44 22.64
CA LEU A 104 -12.06 17.14 23.66
C LEU A 104 -13.48 16.78 23.16
N PHE A 105 -13.85 17.19 21.95
CA PHE A 105 -15.20 16.97 21.40
C PHE A 105 -15.31 15.77 20.44
N ALA A 106 -14.18 15.26 19.96
CA ALA A 106 -14.14 14.09 19.09
C ALA A 106 -12.94 13.23 19.50
N PRO A 107 -13.12 12.30 20.46
CA PRO A 107 -12.01 11.58 21.09
C PRO A 107 -11.18 10.72 20.13
N TYR A 108 -11.72 10.40 18.96
CA TYR A 108 -11.01 9.59 17.96
C TYR A 108 -11.22 10.11 16.55
N LYS A 109 -10.13 10.28 15.82
CA LYS A 109 -10.16 10.43 14.35
C LYS A 109 -9.96 9.07 13.70
N PRO A 110 -10.64 8.78 12.59
CA PRO A 110 -10.42 7.52 11.88
C PRO A 110 -8.97 7.42 11.41
N PRO A 111 -8.49 6.19 11.09
CA PRO A 111 -7.19 5.98 10.48
C PRO A 111 -6.99 6.86 9.24
N VAL A 112 -5.75 7.25 9.01
CA VAL A 112 -5.41 8.20 7.94
C VAL A 112 -5.53 7.58 6.55
N VAL A 113 -5.93 8.41 5.59
CA VAL A 113 -5.85 8.04 4.17
C VAL A 113 -4.41 8.23 3.70
N CYS A 114 -3.84 7.16 3.18
CA CYS A 114 -2.48 7.11 2.67
C CYS A 114 -2.46 7.34 1.16
N GLU A 115 -1.34 7.86 0.66
CA GLU A 115 -1.08 7.99 -0.77
C GLU A 115 -0.03 6.96 -1.19
N LEU A 116 -0.33 6.17 -2.22
CA LEU A 116 0.56 5.14 -2.76
C LEU A 116 0.97 5.54 -4.17
N GLN A 117 2.26 5.47 -4.45
CA GLN A 117 2.78 5.62 -5.80
C GLN A 117 3.87 4.58 -6.06
N CYS A 118 3.79 3.89 -7.19
CA CYS A 118 4.84 2.99 -7.65
C CYS A 118 4.91 3.04 -9.18
N GLY A 119 5.64 4.01 -9.69
CA GLY A 119 5.76 4.26 -11.12
C GLY A 119 4.39 4.38 -11.80
N ALA A 120 4.19 3.67 -12.90
CA ALA A 120 2.92 3.59 -13.61
C ALA A 120 1.95 2.52 -13.06
N LEU A 121 2.41 1.66 -12.15
CA LEU A 121 1.59 0.56 -11.62
C LEU A 121 0.57 1.05 -10.58
N LEU A 122 1.01 1.96 -9.70
CA LEU A 122 0.18 2.58 -8.68
C LEU A 122 0.20 4.11 -8.88
N ALA A 123 -0.40 4.55 -9.96
CA ALA A 123 -0.59 5.96 -10.26
C ALA A 123 -1.84 6.11 -11.12
N THR A 124 -2.48 7.26 -11.05
CA THR A 124 -3.53 7.60 -12.00
C THR A 124 -2.89 7.89 -13.35
N SER A 125 -3.57 7.51 -14.43
CA SER A 125 -3.12 7.75 -15.79
C SER A 125 -3.10 9.26 -16.10
N GLY A 126 -2.10 9.67 -16.87
CA GLY A 126 -2.01 11.04 -17.40
C GLY A 126 -0.58 11.56 -17.46
N THR A 127 -0.43 12.78 -17.96
CA THR A 127 0.86 13.47 -18.08
C THR A 127 1.49 13.76 -16.71
N ASN A 128 0.67 13.86 -15.66
CA ASN A 128 1.08 13.97 -14.26
C ASN A 128 0.42 12.83 -13.47
N PRO A 129 1.11 11.70 -13.27
CA PRO A 129 0.56 10.59 -12.52
C PRO A 129 0.33 11.00 -11.04
N ALA A 130 -0.94 11.03 -10.62
CA ALA A 130 -1.31 11.27 -9.24
C ALA A 130 -1.22 9.96 -8.44
N PRO A 131 -0.87 10.02 -7.15
CA PRO A 131 -0.84 8.86 -6.28
C PRO A 131 -2.25 8.28 -6.07
N VAL A 132 -2.30 7.00 -5.79
CA VAL A 132 -3.55 6.31 -5.42
C VAL A 132 -3.82 6.53 -3.94
N CYS A 133 -5.00 7.06 -3.61
CA CYS A 133 -5.45 7.21 -2.23
C CYS A 133 -6.01 5.89 -1.72
N ALA A 134 -5.52 5.42 -0.58
CA ALA A 134 -5.93 4.17 0.01
C ALA A 134 -5.88 4.20 1.54
N ILE A 135 -6.70 3.38 2.18
CA ILE A 135 -6.63 3.12 3.61
C ILE A 135 -5.95 1.78 3.85
N LEU A 136 -5.09 1.72 4.86
CA LEU A 136 -4.46 0.47 5.29
C LEU A 136 -5.49 -0.35 6.09
N LEU A 137 -5.73 -1.59 5.68
CA LEU A 137 -6.63 -2.50 6.40
C LEU A 137 -5.89 -3.41 7.36
N SER A 138 -4.75 -3.91 6.92
CA SER A 138 -3.93 -4.81 7.71
C SER A 138 -2.47 -4.72 7.29
N TYR A 139 -1.58 -5.01 8.23
CA TYR A 139 -0.19 -5.28 7.94
C TYR A 139 0.25 -6.56 8.65
N ASN A 140 1.24 -7.22 8.10
CA ASN A 140 1.92 -8.35 8.71
C ASN A 140 3.42 -8.20 8.51
N VAL A 141 4.18 -8.30 9.58
CA VAL A 141 5.65 -8.19 9.55
C VAL A 141 6.26 -9.56 9.71
N THR A 142 7.13 -9.92 8.80
CA THR A 142 7.87 -11.19 8.86
C THR A 142 9.36 -10.90 9.12
N PHE A 143 9.83 -11.32 10.27
CA PHE A 143 11.25 -11.28 10.64
C PHE A 143 11.84 -12.68 10.43
N PRO A 144 12.55 -12.91 9.33
CA PRO A 144 13.10 -14.22 9.04
C PRO A 144 14.27 -14.55 9.98
N THR A 145 14.31 -15.76 10.48
CA THR A 145 15.38 -16.26 11.39
C THR A 145 16.61 -16.77 10.65
N ASP A 146 16.50 -16.98 9.36
CA ASP A 146 17.57 -17.43 8.45
C ASP A 146 18.50 -16.31 7.97
N VAL A 147 18.18 -15.07 8.35
CA VAL A 147 18.96 -13.87 8.01
C VAL A 147 19.82 -13.46 9.20
N ALA A 148 21.02 -12.96 8.94
CA ALA A 148 21.89 -12.42 9.97
C ALA A 148 21.23 -11.23 10.68
N TRP A 149 21.49 -11.10 11.99
CA TRP A 149 20.95 -10.08 12.87
C TRP A 149 22.07 -9.18 13.40
N ASP A 150 21.75 -7.92 13.60
CA ASP A 150 22.65 -7.01 14.31
C ASP A 150 22.61 -7.31 15.82
N LYS A 151 23.79 -7.49 16.42
CA LYS A 151 23.93 -7.86 17.84
C LYS A 151 23.51 -6.77 18.81
N GLU A 152 23.53 -5.51 18.39
CA GLU A 152 23.18 -4.38 19.26
C GLU A 152 21.69 -4.05 19.23
N THR A 153 21.11 -4.08 18.04
CA THR A 153 19.69 -3.68 17.83
C THR A 153 18.76 -4.86 17.76
N TYR A 154 19.27 -6.10 17.66
CA TYR A 154 18.50 -7.31 17.41
C TYR A 154 17.61 -7.24 16.17
N CYS A 155 17.98 -6.37 15.22
CA CYS A 155 17.24 -6.17 14.00
C CYS A 155 17.80 -7.08 12.90
N PRO A 156 16.97 -7.85 12.18
CA PRO A 156 17.46 -8.66 11.06
C PRO A 156 17.87 -7.75 9.90
N TYR A 157 18.90 -8.13 9.16
CA TYR A 157 19.38 -7.37 8.01
C TYR A 157 18.38 -7.35 6.83
N LYS A 158 17.34 -8.16 6.90
CA LYS A 158 16.22 -8.15 5.97
C LYS A 158 14.94 -8.49 6.72
N PHE A 159 13.87 -7.75 6.45
CA PHE A 159 12.52 -8.12 6.84
C PHE A 159 11.52 -7.67 5.80
N ASP A 160 10.39 -8.34 5.77
CA ASP A 160 9.31 -8.09 4.84
C ASP A 160 8.06 -7.59 5.59
N VAL A 161 7.33 -6.66 4.98
CA VAL A 161 6.07 -6.15 5.50
C VAL A 161 5.00 -6.33 4.43
N ASP A 162 4.03 -7.18 4.71
CA ASP A 162 2.87 -7.39 3.85
C ASP A 162 1.78 -6.39 4.28
N CYS A 163 1.30 -5.57 3.35
CA CYS A 163 0.26 -4.57 3.60
C CYS A 163 -0.94 -4.81 2.68
N GLN A 164 -2.15 -4.67 3.22
CA GLN A 164 -3.38 -4.73 2.45
C GLN A 164 -4.07 -3.36 2.48
N TRP A 165 -4.37 -2.83 1.31
CA TRP A 165 -4.92 -1.51 1.12
C TRP A 165 -6.26 -1.57 0.41
N HIS A 166 -7.23 -0.77 0.88
CA HIS A 166 -8.44 -0.48 0.13
C HIS A 166 -8.35 0.91 -0.49
N VAL A 167 -8.56 0.96 -1.80
CA VAL A 167 -8.56 2.23 -2.53
C VAL A 167 -9.80 3.03 -2.17
N VAL A 168 -9.60 4.30 -1.85
CA VAL A 168 -10.67 5.24 -1.51
C VAL A 168 -10.87 6.18 -2.67
N TYR A 169 -12.12 6.35 -3.07
CA TYR A 169 -12.55 7.31 -4.07
C TYR A 169 -13.38 8.41 -3.43
N ALA A 170 -13.18 9.65 -3.86
CA ALA A 170 -14.15 10.70 -3.54
C ALA A 170 -15.49 10.41 -4.22
N THR A 171 -16.58 10.87 -3.62
CA THR A 171 -17.95 10.60 -4.13
C THR A 171 -18.13 11.03 -5.59
N ASN A 172 -17.39 12.06 -6.01
CA ASN A 172 -17.47 12.60 -7.38
C ASN A 172 -16.41 11.99 -8.34
N ASP A 173 -15.50 11.16 -7.84
CA ASP A 173 -14.38 10.60 -8.61
C ASP A 173 -14.47 9.08 -8.76
N LEU A 174 -15.68 8.53 -8.76
CA LEU A 174 -15.87 7.11 -9.03
C LEU A 174 -15.41 6.81 -10.46
N PRO A 175 -14.51 5.83 -10.64
CA PRO A 175 -14.00 5.51 -11.97
C PRO A 175 -15.10 4.86 -12.81
N TRP A 176 -15.41 5.46 -13.93
CA TRP A 176 -16.27 4.89 -14.95
C TRP A 176 -15.50 3.91 -15.84
N ASN A 177 -16.18 3.02 -16.49
CA ASN A 177 -15.56 2.06 -17.41
C ASN A 177 -14.72 2.78 -18.50
N SER A 178 -15.23 3.91 -19.02
CA SER A 178 -14.49 4.74 -19.98
C SER A 178 -13.17 5.28 -19.42
N ASP A 179 -13.12 5.62 -18.14
CA ASP A 179 -11.92 6.15 -17.51
C ASP A 179 -10.82 5.09 -17.39
N ILE A 180 -11.21 3.84 -17.15
CA ILE A 180 -10.27 2.72 -17.05
C ILE A 180 -9.72 2.35 -18.44
N ILE A 181 -10.58 2.34 -19.45
CA ILE A 181 -10.19 1.97 -20.84
C ILE A 181 -9.41 3.08 -21.53
N THR A 182 -9.84 4.34 -21.37
CA THR A 182 -9.28 5.46 -22.13
C THR A 182 -8.11 6.13 -21.45
N LYS A 183 -8.10 6.18 -20.13
CA LYS A 183 -7.02 6.84 -19.37
C LYS A 183 -5.91 5.88 -18.94
N GLY A 184 -6.10 4.58 -19.13
CA GLY A 184 -5.17 3.56 -18.68
C GLY A 184 -5.07 3.50 -17.14
N ARG A 185 -4.27 2.61 -16.69
CA ARG A 185 -3.88 2.55 -15.27
C ARG A 185 -2.77 3.54 -15.00
#